data_ed5a34f159755a6b5f5a01305d0202aa
#
_entry.id   ed5a34f159755a6b5f5a01305d0202aa
#
_cell.length_a   1.000
_cell.length_b   1.000
_cell.length_c   1.000
_cell.angle_alpha   90.00
_cell.angle_beta   90.00
_cell.angle_gamma   90.00
#
_symmetry.space_group_name_H-M   'P 1'
#
loop_
_entity.id
_entity.type
_entity.pdbx_description
1 polymer ?
#
loop_
_entity_poly.entity_id
_entity_poly.type
_entity_poly.pdbx_seq_one_letter_code
_entity_poly.pdbx_strand_id
1 'polypeptide(L)'
;MGIRVLKGGMMTTVQDLGRTGYQSQGFSVSGVMDVRSFKIANLLLDNPENEAVLEFTLIGPTLEFTSETIISITGGDFRPQINGKPAKMYTAIYMHRGDILTFGGARTGTRGYIAFSSYLDVPVVMGSRSTNIKCQIGGYKGRKLEDEDY
;
A
#
# COMPACT_ATOMS: atom_id res chain seq x y z
N MET A 1 9.26 -14.69 -1.93
CA MET A 1 8.04 -14.61 -1.15
C MET A 1 7.61 -13.16 -1.06
N GLY A 2 6.48 -12.82 -1.66
CA GLY A 2 6.04 -11.44 -1.65
C GLY A 2 5.25 -11.06 -2.89
N ILE A 3 5.47 -9.85 -3.34
CA ILE A 3 4.82 -9.33 -4.53
C ILE A 3 5.86 -8.78 -5.49
N ARG A 4 5.58 -8.93 -6.78
CA ARG A 4 6.35 -8.29 -7.83
C ARG A 4 5.53 -7.14 -8.40
N VAL A 5 6.14 -5.99 -8.51
CA VAL A 5 5.50 -4.80 -9.08
C VAL A 5 5.67 -4.86 -10.59
N LEU A 6 4.60 -5.21 -11.30
CA LEU A 6 4.62 -5.22 -12.77
C LEU A 6 4.53 -3.80 -13.31
N LYS A 7 3.71 -2.97 -12.65
CA LYS A 7 3.63 -1.53 -12.91
C LYS A 7 3.48 -0.79 -11.60
N GLY A 8 4.26 0.26 -11.40
CA GLY A 8 4.26 1.03 -10.16
C GLY A 8 3.07 1.95 -9.99
N GLY A 9 2.31 2.21 -11.05
CA GLY A 9 1.26 3.22 -11.01
C GLY A 9 1.83 4.63 -11.04
N MET A 10 0.99 5.61 -10.72
CA MET A 10 1.43 7.00 -10.73
C MET A 10 2.26 7.34 -9.50
N MET A 11 1.79 6.97 -8.33
CA MET A 11 2.46 7.24 -7.06
C MET A 11 2.01 6.18 -6.05
N THR A 12 2.76 5.11 -5.94
CA THR A 12 2.50 4.03 -4.98
C THR A 12 3.64 3.99 -3.99
N THR A 13 3.33 4.16 -2.70
CA THR A 13 4.32 4.20 -1.63
C THR A 13 3.87 3.35 -0.46
N VAL A 14 4.85 2.93 0.35
CA VAL A 14 4.57 2.29 1.63
C VAL A 14 4.28 3.40 2.64
N GLN A 15 3.17 3.30 3.36
CA GLN A 15 2.76 4.29 4.35
C GLN A 15 2.18 3.63 5.60
N ASP A 16 2.41 4.24 6.75
CA ASP A 16 1.70 3.99 7.99
C ASP A 16 1.14 5.33 8.53
N LEU A 17 0.91 5.46 9.83
CA LEU A 17 0.38 6.72 10.37
C LEU A 17 1.37 7.89 10.33
N GLY A 18 2.61 7.59 10.00
CA GLY A 18 3.61 8.63 9.83
C GLY A 18 4.62 8.70 10.96
N ARG A 19 5.60 9.53 10.72
CA ARG A 19 6.78 9.69 11.57
C ARG A 19 6.63 10.97 12.38
N THR A 20 6.51 10.84 13.69
CA THR A 20 6.34 11.99 14.59
C THR A 20 7.60 12.19 15.43
N GLY A 21 7.81 13.42 15.92
CA GLY A 21 8.91 13.75 16.82
C GLY A 21 10.22 14.13 16.12
N TYR A 22 10.23 14.19 14.80
CA TYR A 22 11.44 14.51 14.02
C TYR A 22 11.30 15.73 13.13
N GLN A 23 10.21 16.47 13.25
CA GLN A 23 9.95 17.67 12.42
C GLN A 23 11.01 18.75 12.64
N SER A 24 11.49 18.92 13.86
CA SER A 24 12.55 19.88 14.17
C SER A 24 13.88 19.57 13.47
N GLN A 25 14.04 18.34 13.00
CA GLN A 25 15.24 17.89 12.27
C GLN A 25 15.01 17.90 10.76
N GLY A 26 13.91 18.48 10.30
CA GLY A 26 13.61 18.60 8.87
C GLY A 26 12.83 17.44 8.27
N PHE A 27 12.37 16.47 9.08
CA PHE A 27 11.61 15.33 8.57
C PHE A 27 10.13 15.58 8.78
N SER A 28 9.38 15.63 7.67
CA SER A 28 7.92 15.70 7.74
C SER A 28 7.34 14.41 8.32
N VAL A 29 6.13 14.49 8.84
CA VAL A 29 5.44 13.31 9.38
C VAL A 29 5.25 12.24 8.31
N SER A 30 5.00 12.65 7.06
CA SER A 30 4.58 11.73 6.00
C SER A 30 3.30 10.99 6.42
N GLY A 31 3.12 9.74 6.02
CA GLY A 31 1.99 8.95 6.46
C GLY A 31 0.81 9.02 5.50
N VAL A 32 -0.17 8.19 5.78
CA VAL A 32 -1.35 8.06 4.92
C VAL A 32 -2.16 9.35 4.86
N MET A 33 -2.74 9.63 3.70
CA MET A 33 -3.59 10.80 3.50
C MET A 33 -5.01 10.55 4.02
N ASP A 34 -5.51 9.33 3.97
CA ASP A 34 -6.83 8.93 4.45
C ASP A 34 -6.66 7.95 5.60
N VAL A 35 -6.61 8.48 6.82
CA VAL A 35 -6.37 7.68 8.02
C VAL A 35 -7.48 6.65 8.24
N ARG A 36 -8.74 7.00 7.95
CA ARG A 36 -9.87 6.10 8.15
C ARG A 36 -9.77 4.87 7.26
N SER A 37 -9.53 5.07 5.97
CA SER A 37 -9.40 3.96 5.03
C SER A 37 -8.21 3.07 5.38
N PHE A 38 -7.11 3.68 5.80
CA PHE A 38 -5.92 2.95 6.26
C PHE A 38 -6.25 2.05 7.46
N LYS A 39 -6.92 2.60 8.48
CA LYS A 39 -7.29 1.84 9.67
C LYS A 39 -8.24 0.69 9.35
N ILE A 40 -9.21 0.93 8.49
CA ILE A 40 -10.16 -0.11 8.06
C ILE A 40 -9.43 -1.23 7.32
N ALA A 41 -8.49 -0.89 6.45
CA ALA A 41 -7.72 -1.90 5.71
C ALA A 41 -7.02 -2.88 6.65
N ASN A 42 -6.35 -2.36 7.67
CA ASN A 42 -5.68 -3.19 8.66
C ASN A 42 -6.68 -3.97 9.54
N LEU A 43 -7.77 -3.33 9.94
CA LEU A 43 -8.79 -3.97 10.78
C LEU A 43 -9.40 -5.19 10.10
N LEU A 44 -9.66 -5.11 8.80
CA LEU A 44 -10.23 -6.22 8.04
C LEU A 44 -9.35 -7.47 8.04
N LEU A 45 -8.05 -7.30 8.20
CA LEU A 45 -7.08 -8.39 8.23
C LEU A 45 -6.62 -8.73 9.65
N ASP A 46 -7.21 -8.10 10.66
CA ASP A 46 -6.79 -8.24 12.06
C ASP A 46 -5.31 -7.91 12.26
N ASN A 47 -4.81 -6.97 11.48
CA ASN A 47 -3.45 -6.46 11.62
C ASN A 47 -3.38 -5.43 12.75
N PRO A 48 -2.18 -5.18 13.31
CA PRO A 48 -1.99 -4.01 14.17
C PRO A 48 -2.44 -2.74 13.48
N GLU A 49 -3.02 -1.80 14.23
CA GLU A 49 -3.63 -0.59 13.67
C GLU A 49 -2.67 0.21 12.79
N ASN A 50 -1.40 0.26 13.17
CA ASN A 50 -0.38 1.04 12.45
C ASN A 50 0.51 0.19 11.55
N GLU A 51 0.03 -0.96 11.09
CA GLU A 51 0.81 -1.77 10.16
C GLU A 51 0.89 -1.09 8.80
N ALA A 52 2.09 -1.07 8.20
CA ALA A 52 2.31 -0.40 6.91
C ALA A 52 1.50 -1.04 5.79
N VAL A 53 1.01 -0.21 4.90
CA VAL A 53 0.21 -0.59 3.72
C VAL A 53 0.80 0.05 2.48
N LEU A 54 0.32 -0.33 1.31
CA LEU A 54 0.57 0.43 0.09
C LEU A 54 -0.53 1.49 -0.06
N GLU A 55 -0.12 2.73 -0.28
CA GLU A 55 -1.00 3.84 -0.66
C GLU A 55 -0.70 4.21 -2.10
N PHE A 56 -1.74 4.32 -2.93
CA PHE A 56 -1.55 4.77 -4.30
C PHE A 56 -2.46 5.96 -4.62
N THR A 57 -2.05 6.76 -5.58
CA THR A 57 -2.74 7.98 -5.98
C THR A 57 -3.21 7.85 -7.43
N LEU A 58 -4.50 8.00 -7.68
CA LEU A 58 -5.18 8.05 -8.98
C LEU A 58 -5.00 6.81 -9.85
N ILE A 59 -3.79 6.40 -10.14
CA ILE A 59 -3.49 5.23 -10.96
C ILE A 59 -2.84 4.18 -10.08
N GLY A 60 -3.52 3.05 -9.87
CA GLY A 60 -3.06 1.99 -9.01
C GLY A 60 -1.97 1.13 -9.66
N PRO A 61 -1.23 0.40 -8.83
CA PRO A 61 -0.19 -0.50 -9.32
C PRO A 61 -0.76 -1.77 -9.91
N THR A 62 0.04 -2.48 -10.69
CA THR A 62 -0.22 -3.85 -11.08
C THR A 62 0.75 -4.74 -10.32
N LEU A 63 0.21 -5.67 -9.53
CA LEU A 63 0.99 -6.51 -8.63
C LEU A 63 0.77 -7.99 -8.96
N GLU A 64 1.86 -8.72 -9.07
CA GLU A 64 1.83 -10.18 -9.14
C GLU A 64 2.21 -10.75 -7.78
N PHE A 65 1.39 -11.65 -7.26
CA PHE A 65 1.64 -12.29 -5.97
C PHE A 65 2.50 -13.54 -6.18
N THR A 66 3.63 -13.61 -5.48
CA THR A 66 4.57 -14.73 -5.61
C THR A 66 4.42 -15.73 -4.48
N SER A 67 3.55 -15.45 -3.52
CA SER A 67 3.19 -16.35 -2.42
C SER A 67 1.76 -16.07 -1.99
N GLU A 68 1.20 -16.97 -1.19
CA GLU A 68 -0.15 -16.81 -0.66
C GLU A 68 -0.16 -15.75 0.43
N THR A 69 -1.20 -14.92 0.45
CA THR A 69 -1.44 -13.93 1.50
C THR A 69 -2.91 -13.54 1.47
N ILE A 70 -3.32 -12.76 2.45
CA ILE A 70 -4.65 -12.16 2.49
C ILE A 70 -4.47 -10.66 2.38
N ILE A 71 -5.27 -10.02 1.53
CA ILE A 71 -5.24 -8.57 1.34
C ILE A 71 -6.59 -7.95 1.61
N SER A 72 -6.60 -6.65 1.82
CA SER A 72 -7.81 -5.83 1.77
C SER A 72 -7.54 -4.60 0.94
N ILE A 73 -8.57 -4.09 0.27
CA ILE A 73 -8.50 -2.91 -0.58
C ILE A 73 -9.54 -1.91 -0.08
N THR A 74 -9.09 -0.72 0.28
CA THR A 74 -9.96 0.34 0.80
C THR A 74 -9.62 1.68 0.13
N GLY A 75 -10.37 2.72 0.50
CA GLY A 75 -10.20 4.06 -0.07
C GLY A 75 -11.14 4.29 -1.24
N GLY A 76 -10.67 5.01 -2.25
CA GLY A 76 -11.45 5.27 -3.45
C GLY A 76 -11.70 4.00 -4.27
N ASP A 77 -12.69 4.08 -5.16
CA ASP A 77 -12.99 2.96 -6.05
C ASP A 77 -12.22 3.10 -7.36
N PHE A 78 -11.19 2.30 -7.51
CA PHE A 78 -10.34 2.26 -8.70
C PHE A 78 -10.56 0.98 -9.50
N ARG A 79 -11.74 0.37 -9.37
CA ARG A 79 -12.15 -0.81 -10.13
C ARG A 79 -11.13 -1.94 -10.03
N PRO A 80 -10.83 -2.43 -8.81
CA PRO A 80 -9.84 -3.50 -8.66
C PRO A 80 -10.28 -4.77 -9.36
N GLN A 81 -9.34 -5.47 -9.96
CA GLN A 81 -9.55 -6.76 -10.60
C GLN A 81 -8.45 -7.73 -10.19
N ILE A 82 -8.81 -8.98 -10.04
CA ILE A 82 -7.88 -10.07 -9.79
C ILE A 82 -8.00 -11.05 -10.96
N ASN A 83 -6.92 -11.23 -11.70
CA ASN A 83 -6.90 -12.07 -12.89
C ASN A 83 -8.01 -11.69 -13.88
N GLY A 84 -8.27 -10.39 -14.04
CA GLY A 84 -9.26 -9.86 -14.96
C GLY A 84 -10.71 -9.89 -14.46
N LYS A 85 -10.95 -10.35 -13.24
CA LYS A 85 -12.29 -10.40 -12.64
C LYS A 85 -12.44 -9.35 -11.55
N PRO A 86 -13.58 -8.64 -11.47
CA PRO A 86 -13.79 -7.64 -10.44
C PRO A 86 -13.53 -8.19 -9.04
N ALA A 87 -12.81 -7.43 -8.22
CA ALA A 87 -12.54 -7.75 -6.84
C ALA A 87 -13.39 -6.88 -5.93
N LYS A 88 -13.83 -7.45 -4.82
CA LYS A 88 -14.65 -6.75 -3.84
C LYS A 88 -13.77 -5.93 -2.90
N MET A 89 -14.10 -4.65 -2.74
CA MET A 89 -13.43 -3.79 -1.78
C MET A 89 -13.98 -4.01 -0.36
N TYR A 90 -13.23 -3.54 0.64
CA TYR A 90 -13.63 -3.56 2.05
C TYR A 90 -13.94 -4.96 2.57
N THR A 91 -13.15 -5.92 2.13
CA THR A 91 -13.24 -7.31 2.60
C THR A 91 -11.87 -7.97 2.56
N ALA A 92 -11.68 -9.03 3.33
CA ALA A 92 -10.47 -9.82 3.27
C ALA A 92 -10.53 -10.72 2.01
N ILE A 93 -9.47 -10.70 1.23
CA ILE A 93 -9.37 -11.47 -0.02
C ILE A 93 -8.15 -12.37 0.08
N TYR A 94 -8.36 -13.67 -0.13
CA TYR A 94 -7.26 -14.63 -0.18
C TYR A 94 -6.61 -14.59 -1.56
N MET A 95 -5.30 -14.31 -1.59
CA MET A 95 -4.52 -14.26 -2.81
C MET A 95 -3.65 -15.51 -2.92
N HIS A 96 -3.63 -16.09 -4.10
CA HIS A 96 -2.83 -17.28 -4.40
C HIS A 96 -1.59 -16.89 -5.18
N ARG A 97 -0.58 -17.71 -5.11
CA ARG A 97 0.63 -17.54 -5.92
C ARG A 97 0.25 -17.48 -7.40
N GLY A 98 0.75 -16.45 -8.08
CA GLY A 98 0.48 -16.21 -9.48
C GLY A 98 -0.69 -15.27 -9.76
N ASP A 99 -1.47 -14.92 -8.73
CA ASP A 99 -2.57 -13.97 -8.91
C ASP A 99 -2.02 -12.59 -9.25
N ILE A 100 -2.74 -11.89 -10.14
CA ILE A 100 -2.38 -10.54 -10.56
C ILE A 100 -3.51 -9.59 -10.20
N LEU A 101 -3.18 -8.60 -9.39
CA LEU A 101 -4.09 -7.52 -9.00
C LEU A 101 -3.85 -6.31 -9.90
N THR A 102 -4.93 -5.83 -10.51
CA THR A 102 -4.88 -4.63 -11.37
C THR A 102 -5.98 -3.65 -10.95
N PHE A 103 -5.82 -2.42 -11.39
CA PHE A 103 -6.80 -1.36 -11.16
C PHE A 103 -7.16 -0.70 -12.48
N GLY A 104 -8.39 -0.24 -12.60
CA GLY A 104 -8.85 0.55 -13.72
C GLY A 104 -8.87 2.04 -13.38
N GLY A 105 -9.57 2.82 -14.17
CA GLY A 105 -9.75 4.24 -13.91
C GLY A 105 -10.54 4.50 -12.63
N ALA A 106 -10.29 5.63 -11.99
CA ALA A 106 -10.99 6.01 -10.76
C ALA A 106 -12.48 6.21 -11.03
N ARG A 107 -13.32 5.53 -10.24
CA ARG A 107 -14.74 5.80 -10.20
C ARG A 107 -15.03 6.85 -9.14
N THR A 108 -14.38 6.75 -7.99
CA THR A 108 -14.47 7.74 -6.91
C THR A 108 -13.13 7.82 -6.20
N GLY A 109 -12.84 8.98 -5.58
CA GLY A 109 -11.69 9.16 -4.71
C GLY A 109 -10.39 9.41 -5.43
N THR A 110 -9.35 9.70 -4.67
CA THR A 110 -8.00 10.02 -5.15
C THR A 110 -6.96 9.02 -4.69
N ARG A 111 -7.16 8.40 -3.53
CA ARG A 111 -6.21 7.48 -2.89
C ARG A 111 -6.84 6.13 -2.67
N GLY A 112 -6.05 5.08 -2.88
CA GLY A 112 -6.42 3.72 -2.55
C GLY A 112 -5.37 3.07 -1.65
N TYR A 113 -5.79 2.03 -0.92
CA TYR A 113 -4.96 1.35 0.07
C TYR A 113 -5.04 -0.15 -0.12
N ILE A 114 -3.89 -0.79 -0.01
CA ILE A 114 -3.79 -2.26 -0.04
C ILE A 114 -3.05 -2.70 1.21
N ALA A 115 -3.73 -3.42 2.09
CA ALA A 115 -3.12 -4.01 3.28
C ALA A 115 -2.81 -5.48 3.03
N PHE A 116 -1.81 -6.00 3.74
CA PHE A 116 -1.32 -7.38 3.59
C PHE A 116 -1.25 -8.04 4.96
N SER A 117 -1.82 -9.25 5.09
CA SER A 117 -1.75 -9.99 6.35
C SER A 117 -0.34 -10.49 6.64
N SER A 118 0.47 -10.69 5.61
CA SER A 118 1.87 -11.14 5.75
C SER A 118 2.84 -9.99 6.05
N TYR A 119 2.35 -8.76 6.13
CA TYR A 119 3.09 -7.53 6.38
C TYR A 119 4.10 -7.20 5.26
N LEU A 120 4.43 -5.92 5.15
CA LEU A 120 5.45 -5.46 4.21
C LEU A 120 6.82 -5.49 4.90
N ASP A 121 7.78 -6.11 4.25
CA ASP A 121 9.14 -6.21 4.78
C ASP A 121 9.94 -4.97 4.39
N VAL A 122 9.72 -3.90 5.12
CA VAL A 122 10.43 -2.63 4.94
C VAL A 122 10.92 -2.13 6.29
N PRO A 123 12.02 -1.36 6.32
CA PRO A 123 12.61 -0.94 7.58
C PRO A 123 11.77 0.08 8.32
N VAL A 124 11.86 0.03 9.64
CA VAL A 124 11.39 1.12 10.50
C VAL A 124 12.50 2.16 10.58
N VAL A 125 12.20 3.38 10.16
CA VAL A 125 13.15 4.49 10.21
C VAL A 125 12.55 5.59 11.06
N MET A 126 13.22 5.94 12.16
CA MET A 126 12.71 6.95 13.09
C MET A 126 11.27 6.68 13.53
N GLY A 127 10.98 5.42 13.86
CA GLY A 127 9.69 5.01 14.40
C GLY A 127 8.57 4.80 13.38
N SER A 128 8.85 4.86 12.08
CA SER A 128 7.82 4.71 11.04
C SER A 128 8.36 3.95 9.84
N ARG A 129 7.44 3.26 9.16
CA ARG A 129 7.72 2.64 7.87
C ARG A 129 7.29 3.51 6.69
N SER A 130 6.73 4.70 6.96
CA SER A 130 6.29 5.60 5.90
C SER A 130 7.43 6.07 5.03
N THR A 131 7.14 6.17 3.73
CA THR A 131 8.04 6.75 2.75
C THR A 131 8.04 8.26 2.88
N ASN A 132 9.23 8.85 3.01
CA ASN A 132 9.43 10.29 2.88
C ASN A 132 10.25 10.51 1.61
N ILE A 133 9.57 10.83 0.53
CA ILE A 133 10.19 10.94 -0.80
C ILE A 133 11.21 12.08 -0.84
N LYS A 134 10.88 13.20 -0.20
CA LYS A 134 11.77 14.37 -0.17
C LYS A 134 13.12 14.05 0.46
N CYS A 135 13.12 13.30 1.55
CA CYS A 135 14.35 12.91 2.26
C CYS A 135 14.89 11.55 1.82
N GLN A 136 14.16 10.83 0.99
CA GLN A 136 14.52 9.50 0.47
C GLN A 136 14.76 8.48 1.59
N ILE A 137 13.88 8.47 2.58
CA ILE A 137 13.94 7.53 3.71
C ILE A 137 12.62 6.79 3.87
N GLY A 138 12.70 5.67 4.58
CA GLY A 138 11.54 4.85 4.90
C GLY A 138 10.98 4.11 3.69
N GLY A 139 9.92 3.32 3.93
CA GLY A 139 9.27 2.56 2.90
C GLY A 139 10.21 1.66 2.10
N TYR A 140 9.91 1.50 0.83
CA TYR A 140 10.73 0.73 -0.08
C TYR A 140 11.77 1.65 -0.72
N LYS A 141 13.00 1.58 -0.25
CA LYS A 141 14.15 2.35 -0.76
C LYS A 141 13.95 3.88 -0.75
N GLY A 142 13.05 4.38 0.09
CA GLY A 142 12.82 5.82 0.23
C GLY A 142 12.15 6.47 -0.98
N ARG A 143 11.44 5.71 -1.81
CA ARG A 143 10.85 6.20 -3.05
C ARG A 143 9.52 5.51 -3.35
N LYS A 144 8.81 5.98 -4.34
CA LYS A 144 7.64 5.28 -4.86
C LYS A 144 8.06 3.94 -5.47
N LEU A 145 7.11 3.00 -5.55
CA LEU A 145 7.36 1.73 -6.23
C LEU A 145 7.51 1.96 -7.73
N GLU A 146 8.41 1.23 -8.32
CA GLU A 146 8.69 1.26 -9.74
C GLU A 146 8.48 -0.12 -10.35
N ASP A 147 8.37 -0.16 -11.68
CA ASP A 147 8.24 -1.42 -12.40
C ASP A 147 9.40 -2.35 -12.04
N GLU A 148 9.10 -3.63 -11.87
CA GLU A 148 10.04 -4.72 -11.54
C GLU A 148 10.52 -4.73 -10.07
N ASP A 149 10.02 -3.85 -9.20
CA ASP A 149 10.30 -3.95 -7.76
C ASP A 149 9.73 -5.27 -7.19
N TYR A 150 10.39 -5.75 -6.16
CA TYR A 150 10.00 -7.03 -5.51
C TYR A 150 9.95 -6.90 -4.01
#